data_8eebe79abdc02ea3410b2e89e2170f5f
#
_entry.id   8eebe79abdc02ea3410b2e89e2170f5f
#
_cell.length_a   1.000
_cell.length_b   1.000
_cell.length_c   1.000
_cell.angle_alpha   90.00
_cell.angle_beta   90.00
_cell.angle_gamma   90.00
#
_symmetry.space_group_name_H-M   'P 1'
#
loop_
_entity.id
_entity.type
_entity.pdbx_description
1 polymer ?
#
loop_
_entity_poly.entity_id
_entity_poly.type
_entity_poly.pdbx_seq_one_letter_code
_entity_poly.pdbx_strand_id
1 'polypeptide(L)'
;MHTRRVLGLLICSIILLPITAPTVVAEWDDDNWLRNIIGPERLELGDEFGCHGFEGVDVREELWVIEECRDYLNRFTDASRCGSQPISFGHPNGPVTENVANTISEAGFSIIGDRIEGDTYGLHAVQRLTSLEKGQANISALEDAEQDSLVSIYWIARWYDVNIREDKGAISLLRSQDVWFTTWGEWHGHKESGESFENILINDSNMKTFRISTSEQTSWEVPGTAFFEWSEAPLNIQFDGQDAPIIPSDQKHLLTGIRPVEGGAFVTVAPGVSVDFIFESENVSVTHTPQSTFNGLHHSVSVVGHHVTNLHDWTSDFHNSPLRFTWLIERPASLEVDWRLPVFAVAVLIATPIAIKWVIARDQEDNEQWWN
;
A
#
# COMPACT_ATOMS: atom_id res chain seq x y z
N MET A 1 38.51 0.61 -57.37
CA MET A 1 38.95 1.52 -56.30
C MET A 1 37.84 2.47 -55.80
N HIS A 2 36.87 2.87 -56.62
CA HIS A 2 35.80 3.80 -56.22
C HIS A 2 34.76 3.18 -55.27
N THR A 3 34.38 1.93 -55.43
CA THR A 3 33.37 1.27 -54.55
C THR A 3 33.77 1.11 -53.10
N ARG A 4 35.07 0.96 -52.81
CA ARG A 4 35.59 0.87 -51.41
C ARG A 4 35.52 2.19 -50.64
N ARG A 5 35.68 3.34 -51.36
CA ARG A 5 35.57 4.68 -50.70
C ARG A 5 34.12 5.07 -50.43
N VAL A 6 33.18 4.66 -51.26
CA VAL A 6 31.75 4.95 -51.07
C VAL A 6 31.17 4.14 -49.90
N LEU A 7 31.59 2.89 -49.73
CA LEU A 7 31.13 2.05 -48.60
C LEU A 7 31.65 2.57 -47.23
N GLY A 8 32.94 3.02 -47.23
CA GLY A 8 33.52 3.63 -45.99
C GLY A 8 32.82 4.92 -45.58
N LEU A 9 32.46 5.78 -46.55
CA LEU A 9 31.72 7.02 -46.30
C LEU A 9 30.28 6.76 -45.83
N LEU A 10 29.60 5.75 -46.33
CA LEU A 10 28.24 5.38 -45.90
C LEU A 10 28.21 4.87 -44.46
N ILE A 11 29.19 4.05 -44.06
CA ILE A 11 29.34 3.57 -42.69
C ILE A 11 29.65 4.70 -41.70
N CYS A 12 30.59 5.63 -42.08
CA CYS A 12 30.88 6.79 -41.27
C CYS A 12 29.69 7.75 -41.12
N SER A 13 28.85 7.90 -42.17
CA SER A 13 27.68 8.78 -42.13
C SER A 13 26.57 8.24 -41.19
N ILE A 14 26.44 6.92 -41.04
CA ILE A 14 25.48 6.30 -40.12
C ILE A 14 25.92 6.46 -38.67
N ILE A 15 27.24 6.50 -38.40
CA ILE A 15 27.80 6.66 -37.04
C ILE A 15 27.73 8.11 -36.55
N LEU A 16 27.66 9.08 -37.46
CA LEU A 16 27.70 10.52 -37.16
C LEU A 16 26.34 11.21 -37.11
N LEU A 17 25.25 10.50 -37.27
CA LEU A 17 23.92 11.05 -37.01
C LEU A 17 23.82 11.36 -35.51
N PRO A 18 23.67 12.63 -35.08
CA PRO A 18 23.37 12.94 -33.70
C PRO A 18 21.97 12.38 -33.42
N ILE A 19 21.92 11.26 -32.70
CA ILE A 19 20.68 10.77 -32.14
C ILE A 19 20.33 11.75 -31.04
N THR A 20 19.59 12.81 -31.35
CA THR A 20 18.83 13.54 -30.35
C THR A 20 17.78 12.56 -29.87
N ALA A 21 18.12 11.80 -28.84
CA ALA A 21 17.11 11.06 -28.10
C ALA A 21 16.13 12.11 -27.57
N PRO A 22 14.81 11.97 -27.84
CA PRO A 22 13.84 12.76 -27.10
C PRO A 22 14.10 12.47 -25.63
N THR A 23 14.21 13.51 -24.81
CA THR A 23 14.07 13.35 -23.37
C THR A 23 12.65 12.83 -23.16
N VAL A 24 12.50 11.53 -23.07
CA VAL A 24 11.25 10.89 -22.64
C VAL A 24 11.16 11.23 -21.16
N VAL A 25 10.36 12.22 -20.83
CA VAL A 25 9.84 12.36 -19.47
C VAL A 25 9.24 11.00 -19.19
N ALA A 26 9.68 10.35 -18.12
CA ALA A 26 9.16 9.05 -17.74
C ALA A 26 7.68 9.21 -17.46
N GLU A 27 6.86 8.93 -18.46
CA GLU A 27 5.41 8.89 -18.33
C GLU A 27 5.07 7.52 -17.74
N TRP A 28 4.21 7.50 -16.73
CA TRP A 28 3.76 6.26 -16.14
C TRP A 28 3.00 5.44 -17.20
N ASP A 29 3.52 4.27 -17.55
CA ASP A 29 2.88 3.37 -18.49
C ASP A 29 1.55 2.85 -17.93
N ASP A 30 0.60 2.56 -18.80
CA ASP A 30 -0.68 1.96 -18.43
C ASP A 30 -0.49 0.53 -17.92
N ASP A 31 -0.62 0.33 -16.60
CA ASP A 31 -0.56 -0.96 -15.95
C ASP A 31 -1.94 -1.59 -15.83
N ASN A 32 -2.35 -2.28 -16.88
CA ASN A 32 -3.63 -2.97 -16.91
C ASN A 32 -3.77 -4.04 -15.81
N TRP A 33 -2.68 -4.58 -15.30
CA TRP A 33 -2.69 -5.60 -14.26
C TRP A 33 -3.17 -5.05 -12.91
N LEU A 34 -2.76 -3.83 -12.53
CA LEU A 34 -3.23 -3.18 -11.29
C LEU A 34 -4.73 -2.94 -11.35
N ARG A 35 -5.23 -2.45 -12.49
CA ARG A 35 -6.65 -2.16 -12.69
C ARG A 35 -7.54 -3.39 -12.74
N ASN A 36 -7.12 -4.44 -13.45
CA ASN A 36 -8.03 -5.51 -13.85
C ASN A 36 -7.83 -6.82 -13.08
N ILE A 37 -6.70 -7.01 -12.42
CA ILE A 37 -6.34 -8.29 -11.80
C ILE A 37 -6.08 -8.12 -10.31
N ILE A 38 -5.04 -7.38 -9.93
CA ILE A 38 -4.56 -7.36 -8.55
C ILE A 38 -5.32 -6.35 -7.70
N GLY A 39 -5.56 -5.13 -8.23
CA GLY A 39 -6.24 -4.09 -7.48
C GLY A 39 -7.59 -4.55 -6.93
N PRO A 40 -8.54 -5.00 -7.76
CA PRO A 40 -9.84 -5.47 -7.29
C PRO A 40 -9.76 -6.60 -6.27
N GLU A 41 -8.91 -7.61 -6.52
CA GLU A 41 -8.74 -8.74 -5.59
C GLU A 41 -8.20 -8.29 -4.23
N ARG A 42 -7.19 -7.43 -4.21
CA ARG A 42 -6.58 -6.96 -2.96
C ARG A 42 -7.49 -6.00 -2.19
N LEU A 43 -8.24 -5.15 -2.88
CA LEU A 43 -9.24 -4.28 -2.26
C LEU A 43 -10.37 -5.10 -1.62
N GLU A 44 -10.85 -6.14 -2.29
CA GLU A 44 -11.86 -7.05 -1.73
C GLU A 44 -11.37 -7.74 -0.45
N LEU A 45 -10.09 -8.11 -0.40
CA LEU A 45 -9.46 -8.65 0.78
C LEU A 45 -9.22 -7.60 1.89
N GLY A 46 -9.32 -6.30 1.60
CA GLY A 46 -9.16 -5.19 2.54
C GLY A 46 -7.74 -4.65 2.62
N ASP A 47 -6.94 -4.82 1.58
CA ASP A 47 -5.64 -4.16 1.45
C ASP A 47 -5.80 -2.70 1.03
N GLU A 48 -4.70 -1.96 1.11
CA GLU A 48 -4.58 -0.56 0.77
C GLU A 48 -3.46 -0.36 -0.26
N PHE A 49 -3.65 0.58 -1.18
CA PHE A 49 -2.62 1.06 -2.09
C PHE A 49 -2.21 2.49 -1.72
N GLY A 50 -0.94 2.66 -1.41
CA GLY A 50 -0.27 3.94 -1.18
C GLY A 50 0.88 4.15 -2.14
N CYS A 51 1.64 5.20 -1.96
CA CYS A 51 2.73 5.62 -2.84
C CYS A 51 4.10 5.50 -2.17
N HIS A 52 5.13 5.18 -2.97
CA HIS A 52 6.53 5.34 -2.59
C HIS A 52 7.33 6.12 -3.64
N GLY A 53 6.84 6.24 -4.86
CA GLY A 53 7.46 6.98 -5.93
C GLY A 53 8.08 6.11 -7.02
N PHE A 54 9.27 6.50 -7.50
CA PHE A 54 10.01 5.81 -8.56
C PHE A 54 11.30 5.21 -8.03
N GLU A 55 11.64 4.00 -8.48
CA GLU A 55 12.89 3.34 -8.14
C GLU A 55 14.09 4.19 -8.60
N GLY A 56 15.01 4.46 -7.67
CA GLY A 56 16.18 5.25 -7.93
C GLY A 56 15.98 6.77 -8.00
N VAL A 57 14.75 7.25 -7.74
CA VAL A 57 14.47 8.70 -7.65
C VAL A 57 14.23 9.05 -6.18
N ASP A 58 15.04 9.95 -5.65
CA ASP A 58 14.87 10.43 -4.28
C ASP A 58 13.79 11.51 -4.22
N VAL A 59 12.68 11.22 -3.55
CA VAL A 59 11.57 12.16 -3.37
C VAL A 59 11.99 13.48 -2.72
N ARG A 60 13.08 13.49 -1.95
CA ARG A 60 13.63 14.71 -1.32
C ARG A 60 14.25 15.68 -2.32
N GLU A 61 14.69 15.18 -3.46
CA GLU A 61 15.27 15.96 -4.54
C GLU A 61 14.26 16.23 -5.66
N GLU A 62 13.35 15.27 -5.92
CA GLU A 62 12.42 15.26 -7.04
C GLU A 62 10.97 15.18 -6.57
N LEU A 63 10.43 16.30 -6.09
CA LEU A 63 9.08 16.36 -5.46
C LEU A 63 7.91 16.01 -6.39
N TRP A 64 8.08 16.18 -7.71
CA TRP A 64 7.04 15.86 -8.70
C TRP A 64 6.59 14.39 -8.63
N VAL A 65 7.45 13.51 -8.12
CA VAL A 65 7.16 12.08 -7.94
C VAL A 65 5.95 11.83 -7.05
N ILE A 66 5.68 12.73 -6.09
CA ILE A 66 4.57 12.58 -5.13
C ILE A 66 3.23 12.68 -5.86
N GLU A 67 3.04 13.73 -6.66
CA GLU A 67 1.81 13.95 -7.41
C GLU A 67 1.61 12.91 -8.52
N GLU A 68 2.68 12.58 -9.25
CA GLU A 68 2.63 11.57 -10.31
C GLU A 68 2.21 10.19 -9.78
N CYS A 69 2.68 9.81 -8.60
CA CYS A 69 2.27 8.55 -7.99
C CYS A 69 0.79 8.58 -7.57
N ARG A 70 0.31 9.66 -6.94
CA ARG A 70 -1.10 9.84 -6.62
C ARG A 70 -1.97 9.72 -7.87
N ASP A 71 -1.63 10.45 -8.92
CA ASP A 71 -2.41 10.51 -10.16
C ASP A 71 -2.42 9.16 -10.89
N TYR A 72 -1.31 8.42 -10.79
CA TYR A 72 -1.24 7.06 -11.29
C TYR A 72 -2.23 6.15 -10.55
N LEU A 73 -2.20 6.11 -9.21
CA LEU A 73 -3.12 5.27 -8.45
C LEU A 73 -4.58 5.64 -8.71
N ASN A 74 -4.92 6.93 -8.67
CA ASN A 74 -6.28 7.41 -8.94
C ASN A 74 -6.82 7.02 -10.32
N ARG A 75 -5.93 6.83 -11.29
CA ARG A 75 -6.32 6.42 -12.65
C ARG A 75 -6.59 4.93 -12.75
N PHE A 76 -5.93 4.09 -11.95
CA PHE A 76 -5.93 2.64 -12.15
C PHE A 76 -6.66 1.84 -11.09
N THR A 77 -6.78 2.34 -9.86
CA THR A 77 -7.43 1.61 -8.76
C THR A 77 -7.93 2.58 -7.70
N ASP A 78 -8.95 2.17 -6.95
CA ASP A 78 -9.23 2.79 -5.66
C ASP A 78 -8.07 2.49 -4.69
N ALA A 79 -7.83 3.39 -3.74
CA ALA A 79 -6.76 3.20 -2.77
C ALA A 79 -7.13 2.16 -1.69
N SER A 80 -8.42 2.07 -1.36
CA SER A 80 -8.94 1.16 -0.33
C SER A 80 -10.42 0.92 -0.56
N ARG A 81 -10.96 -0.13 0.07
CA ARG A 81 -12.41 -0.33 0.18
C ARG A 81 -13.13 0.79 0.94
N CYS A 82 -12.39 1.59 1.71
CA CYS A 82 -12.92 2.68 2.52
C CYS A 82 -12.78 4.05 1.86
N GLY A 83 -12.01 4.18 0.79
CA GLY A 83 -11.81 5.44 0.08
C GLY A 83 -10.98 5.27 -1.19
N SER A 84 -11.26 6.09 -2.20
CA SER A 84 -10.62 5.99 -3.52
C SER A 84 -9.26 6.68 -3.59
N GLN A 85 -9.05 7.75 -2.80
CA GLN A 85 -7.81 8.52 -2.84
C GLN A 85 -6.74 7.88 -1.95
N PRO A 86 -5.47 7.74 -2.40
CA PRO A 86 -4.39 7.26 -1.57
C PRO A 86 -4.05 8.29 -0.49
N ILE A 87 -3.90 7.82 0.76
CA ILE A 87 -3.57 8.66 1.92
C ILE A 87 -2.24 8.28 2.59
N SER A 88 -1.63 7.17 2.18
CA SER A 88 -0.38 6.65 2.74
C SER A 88 0.79 6.86 1.79
N PHE A 89 1.88 7.44 2.30
CA PHE A 89 3.11 7.70 1.55
C PHE A 89 4.32 7.08 2.24
N GLY A 90 5.08 6.24 1.53
CA GLY A 90 6.35 5.69 1.98
C GLY A 90 7.47 6.69 1.70
N HIS A 91 8.15 7.14 2.74
CA HIS A 91 9.30 8.03 2.63
C HIS A 91 10.62 7.23 2.75
N PRO A 92 11.65 7.56 1.97
CA PRO A 92 12.99 7.01 2.19
C PRO A 92 13.46 7.23 3.64
N ASN A 93 14.19 6.26 4.18
CA ASN A 93 14.67 6.33 5.56
C ASN A 93 15.36 7.68 5.87
N GLY A 94 15.09 8.22 7.06
CA GLY A 94 15.73 9.43 7.56
C GLY A 94 14.79 10.59 7.80
N PRO A 95 15.34 11.81 7.89
CA PRO A 95 14.58 13.01 8.23
C PRO A 95 13.68 13.46 7.07
N VAL A 96 12.48 13.90 7.44
CA VAL A 96 11.55 14.58 6.54
C VAL A 96 11.84 16.07 6.60
N THR A 97 11.90 16.74 5.44
CA THR A 97 11.98 18.20 5.41
C THR A 97 10.58 18.80 5.34
N GLU A 98 10.42 20.03 5.85
CA GLU A 98 9.15 20.74 5.81
C GLU A 98 8.59 20.86 4.38
N ASN A 99 9.45 21.10 3.39
CA ASN A 99 9.04 21.19 2.00
C ASN A 99 8.48 19.85 1.45
N VAL A 100 9.12 18.73 1.78
CA VAL A 100 8.64 17.39 1.40
C VAL A 100 7.32 17.10 2.10
N ALA A 101 7.21 17.35 3.41
CA ALA A 101 5.99 17.11 4.16
C ALA A 101 4.81 17.94 3.62
N ASN A 102 5.04 19.22 3.33
CA ASN A 102 4.02 20.08 2.74
C ASN A 102 3.55 19.57 1.38
N THR A 103 4.49 19.17 0.50
CA THR A 103 4.12 18.61 -0.82
C THR A 103 3.34 17.30 -0.68
N ILE A 104 3.71 16.42 0.25
CA ILE A 104 2.98 15.18 0.55
C ILE A 104 1.54 15.53 1.02
N SER A 105 1.41 16.48 1.95
CA SER A 105 0.10 16.90 2.46
C SER A 105 -0.76 17.59 1.38
N GLU A 106 -0.18 18.48 0.57
CA GLU A 106 -0.86 19.14 -0.55
C GLU A 106 -1.33 18.14 -1.62
N ALA A 107 -0.59 17.07 -1.82
CA ALA A 107 -1.01 15.96 -2.67
C ALA A 107 -2.13 15.10 -2.07
N GLY A 108 -2.55 15.34 -0.83
CA GLY A 108 -3.66 14.66 -0.17
C GLY A 108 -3.26 13.44 0.68
N PHE A 109 -1.98 13.19 0.86
CA PHE A 109 -1.51 12.16 1.78
C PHE A 109 -1.52 12.69 3.22
N SER A 110 -2.01 11.88 4.16
CA SER A 110 -2.04 12.21 5.60
C SER A 110 -1.11 11.34 6.43
N ILE A 111 -0.66 10.21 5.90
CA ILE A 111 0.18 9.22 6.59
C ILE A 111 1.53 9.12 5.90
N ILE A 112 2.60 9.12 6.70
CA ILE A 112 3.97 8.95 6.23
C ILE A 112 4.66 7.81 7.02
N GLY A 113 5.42 6.99 6.34
CA GLY A 113 6.24 5.91 6.89
C GLY A 113 7.39 5.61 5.95
N ASP A 114 8.35 4.81 6.28
CA ASP A 114 8.41 3.65 7.21
C ASP A 114 9.38 3.90 8.39
N ARG A 115 10.60 4.39 8.14
CA ARG A 115 11.61 4.78 9.15
C ARG A 115 11.80 6.29 9.11
N ILE A 116 10.92 6.98 9.78
CA ILE A 116 10.91 8.45 9.82
C ILE A 116 11.72 8.93 11.02
N GLU A 117 12.53 9.96 10.81
CA GLU A 117 13.31 10.62 11.86
C GLU A 117 12.88 12.09 11.96
N GLY A 118 12.74 12.57 13.20
CA GLY A 118 12.44 13.97 13.48
C GLY A 118 10.97 14.35 13.35
N ASP A 119 10.72 15.60 12.94
CA ASP A 119 9.37 16.16 12.80
C ASP A 119 8.72 15.70 11.49
N THR A 120 7.42 15.45 11.53
CA THR A 120 6.61 15.07 10.36
C THR A 120 5.70 16.18 9.86
N TYR A 121 5.79 17.38 10.46
CA TYR A 121 5.07 18.59 10.05
C TYR A 121 3.55 18.40 9.90
N GLY A 122 2.95 17.65 10.83
CA GLY A 122 1.50 17.38 10.85
C GLY A 122 1.06 16.12 10.13
N LEU A 123 1.93 15.43 9.40
CA LEU A 123 1.63 14.10 8.87
C LEU A 123 1.67 13.05 9.98
N HIS A 124 0.79 12.07 9.91
CA HIS A 124 0.77 10.95 10.83
C HIS A 124 1.92 9.97 10.51
N ALA A 125 2.86 9.83 11.45
CA ALA A 125 4.00 8.93 11.26
C ALA A 125 3.68 7.49 11.64
N VAL A 126 3.91 6.54 10.75
CA VAL A 126 3.88 5.11 11.05
C VAL A 126 5.30 4.56 11.01
N GLN A 127 5.77 4.06 12.17
CA GLN A 127 7.13 3.54 12.32
C GLN A 127 7.16 2.02 12.16
N ARG A 128 8.19 1.54 11.47
CA ARG A 128 8.47 0.11 11.35
C ARG A 128 8.90 -0.47 12.70
N LEU A 129 8.22 -1.53 13.15
CA LEU A 129 8.65 -2.30 14.32
C LEU A 129 9.63 -3.40 13.92
N THR A 130 9.30 -4.19 12.89
CA THR A 130 10.10 -5.34 12.45
C THR A 130 9.93 -5.59 10.95
N SER A 131 10.51 -6.67 10.44
CA SER A 131 10.44 -7.07 9.03
C SER A 131 10.01 -8.52 8.91
N LEU A 132 9.30 -8.87 7.85
CA LEU A 132 9.02 -10.27 7.44
C LEU A 132 10.03 -10.78 6.39
N GLU A 133 11.08 -10.03 6.12
CA GLU A 133 12.17 -10.51 5.28
C GLU A 133 12.85 -11.72 5.93
N LYS A 134 13.35 -12.62 5.11
CA LYS A 134 13.98 -13.85 5.53
C LYS A 134 14.97 -13.65 6.68
N GLY A 135 14.68 -14.26 7.83
CA GLY A 135 15.54 -14.20 9.00
C GLY A 135 15.64 -12.85 9.71
N GLN A 136 14.75 -11.90 9.37
CA GLN A 136 14.73 -10.56 9.95
C GLN A 136 13.56 -10.34 10.93
N ALA A 137 12.61 -11.29 11.01
CA ALA A 137 11.48 -11.15 11.92
C ALA A 137 11.94 -11.15 13.38
N ASN A 138 11.61 -10.08 14.11
CA ASN A 138 11.84 -9.97 15.54
C ASN A 138 10.60 -10.45 16.30
N ILE A 139 10.59 -11.74 16.65
CA ILE A 139 9.47 -12.38 17.34
C ILE A 139 9.21 -11.72 18.70
N SER A 140 10.26 -11.42 19.48
CA SER A 140 10.09 -10.78 20.79
C SER A 140 9.43 -9.40 20.66
N ALA A 141 9.79 -8.61 19.65
CA ALA A 141 9.13 -7.33 19.44
C ALA A 141 7.64 -7.46 19.07
N LEU A 142 7.24 -8.56 18.41
CA LEU A 142 5.83 -8.86 18.14
C LEU A 142 5.08 -9.34 19.39
N GLU A 143 5.76 -10.06 20.29
CA GLU A 143 5.19 -10.52 21.56
C GLU A 143 5.03 -9.36 22.56
N ASP A 144 5.97 -8.41 22.56
CA ASP A 144 6.03 -7.25 23.45
C ASP A 144 5.29 -6.02 22.90
N ALA A 145 4.48 -6.17 21.83
CA ALA A 145 3.74 -5.06 21.25
C ALA A 145 2.83 -4.36 22.28
N GLU A 146 2.87 -3.04 22.27
CA GLU A 146 2.07 -2.23 23.20
C GLU A 146 0.58 -2.35 22.88
N GLN A 147 -0.24 -2.32 23.95
CA GLN A 147 -1.70 -2.26 23.82
C GLN A 147 -2.10 -0.99 23.05
N ASP A 148 -3.18 -1.07 22.28
CA ASP A 148 -3.75 0.02 21.48
C ASP A 148 -2.81 0.64 20.43
N SER A 149 -1.68 -0.01 20.15
CA SER A 149 -0.70 0.41 19.14
C SER A 149 -0.95 -0.16 17.75
N LEU A 150 -0.29 0.43 16.74
CA LEU A 150 -0.15 -0.14 15.41
C LEU A 150 1.25 -0.74 15.24
N VAL A 151 1.32 -2.03 15.07
CA VAL A 151 2.53 -2.77 14.69
C VAL A 151 2.65 -2.77 13.18
N SER A 152 3.58 -1.97 12.65
CA SER A 152 3.90 -1.95 11.22
C SER A 152 5.06 -2.88 10.93
N ILE A 153 4.83 -3.86 10.06
CA ILE A 153 5.80 -4.90 9.68
C ILE A 153 6.18 -4.67 8.23
N TYR A 154 7.45 -4.47 7.99
CA TYR A 154 7.95 -4.18 6.67
C TYR A 154 8.29 -5.44 5.89
N TRP A 155 7.99 -5.44 4.61
CA TRP A 155 8.36 -6.50 3.69
C TRP A 155 8.74 -5.91 2.33
N ILE A 156 10.02 -6.06 1.97
CA ILE A 156 10.47 -5.72 0.62
C ILE A 156 10.28 -6.96 -0.25
N ALA A 157 9.31 -6.89 -1.09
CA ALA A 157 9.07 -7.91 -2.09
C ALA A 157 10.10 -7.79 -3.22
N ARG A 158 11.38 -8.06 -2.95
CA ARG A 158 12.43 -8.18 -3.95
C ARG A 158 12.50 -9.61 -4.47
N TRP A 159 12.87 -9.76 -5.72
CA TRP A 159 12.97 -11.05 -6.38
C TRP A 159 13.94 -12.05 -5.71
N TYR A 160 14.82 -11.59 -4.82
CA TYR A 160 15.69 -12.44 -4.00
C TYR A 160 15.04 -12.90 -2.69
N ASP A 161 14.01 -12.22 -2.21
CA ASP A 161 13.41 -12.43 -0.90
C ASP A 161 12.01 -13.05 -1.00
N VAL A 162 11.75 -13.78 -2.04
CA VAL A 162 10.45 -14.37 -2.37
C VAL A 162 9.96 -15.37 -1.32
N ASN A 163 10.72 -15.62 -0.25
CA ASN A 163 10.40 -16.65 0.73
C ASN A 163 9.93 -16.09 2.08
N ILE A 164 8.88 -15.27 2.08
CA ILE A 164 8.08 -15.03 3.28
C ILE A 164 7.60 -16.34 3.93
N ARG A 165 7.60 -17.44 3.19
CA ARG A 165 7.36 -18.79 3.67
C ARG A 165 8.33 -19.22 4.77
N GLU A 166 9.48 -18.57 4.92
CA GLU A 166 10.44 -18.85 5.97
C GLU A 166 10.10 -18.18 7.29
N ASP A 167 9.29 -17.10 7.28
CA ASP A 167 8.81 -16.44 8.49
C ASP A 167 7.44 -16.95 8.96
N LYS A 168 7.14 -18.21 8.66
CA LYS A 168 5.91 -18.88 9.11
C LYS A 168 5.72 -18.80 10.62
N GLY A 169 6.81 -18.73 11.40
CA GLY A 169 6.78 -18.56 12.84
C GLY A 169 6.12 -17.24 13.25
N ALA A 170 6.53 -16.13 12.65
CA ALA A 170 5.96 -14.81 12.91
C ALA A 170 4.48 -14.75 12.52
N ILE A 171 4.12 -15.27 11.33
CA ILE A 171 2.73 -15.30 10.87
C ILE A 171 1.86 -16.18 11.77
N SER A 172 2.38 -17.33 12.24
CA SER A 172 1.66 -18.20 13.17
C SER A 172 1.46 -17.54 14.52
N LEU A 173 2.45 -16.82 15.02
CA LEU A 173 2.34 -16.04 16.25
C LEU A 173 1.22 -15.00 16.12
N LEU A 174 1.27 -14.14 15.10
CA LEU A 174 0.25 -13.11 14.87
C LEU A 174 -1.17 -13.68 14.74
N ARG A 175 -1.31 -14.86 14.12
CA ARG A 175 -2.60 -15.57 14.05
C ARG A 175 -3.12 -16.00 15.42
N SER A 176 -2.23 -16.35 16.35
CA SER A 176 -2.60 -16.81 17.69
C SER A 176 -2.86 -15.69 18.68
N GLN A 177 -2.39 -14.48 18.44
CA GLN A 177 -2.59 -13.31 19.28
C GLN A 177 -3.96 -12.65 19.04
N ASP A 178 -4.41 -11.86 20.02
CA ASP A 178 -5.61 -11.02 19.90
C ASP A 178 -5.27 -9.71 19.18
N VAL A 179 -5.10 -9.82 17.85
CA VAL A 179 -4.70 -8.71 17.00
C VAL A 179 -5.74 -8.39 15.93
N TRP A 180 -5.83 -7.12 15.60
CA TRP A 180 -6.58 -6.63 14.46
C TRP A 180 -5.65 -6.53 13.23
N PHE A 181 -5.93 -7.30 12.19
CA PHE A 181 -5.24 -7.18 10.89
C PHE A 181 -5.85 -6.06 10.08
N THR A 182 -5.06 -5.03 9.81
CA THR A 182 -5.50 -3.76 9.23
C THR A 182 -4.43 -3.18 8.28
N THR A 183 -4.71 -2.04 7.69
CA THR A 183 -3.77 -1.22 6.93
C THR A 183 -3.48 0.09 7.66
N TRP A 184 -2.53 0.89 7.17
CA TRP A 184 -2.22 2.18 7.79
C TRP A 184 -3.41 3.13 7.75
N GLY A 185 -4.04 3.26 6.57
CA GLY A 185 -5.17 4.15 6.39
C GLY A 185 -6.42 3.68 7.14
N GLU A 186 -6.69 2.37 7.14
CA GLU A 186 -7.81 1.81 7.91
C GLU A 186 -7.61 2.04 9.41
N TRP A 187 -6.40 1.84 9.96
CA TRP A 187 -6.12 2.11 11.36
C TRP A 187 -6.27 3.59 11.73
N HIS A 188 -5.70 4.48 10.91
CA HIS A 188 -5.77 5.93 11.12
C HIS A 188 -7.22 6.43 11.09
N GLY A 189 -7.96 6.09 10.04
CA GLY A 189 -9.37 6.49 9.91
C GLY A 189 -10.27 5.88 10.99
N HIS A 190 -10.00 4.65 11.42
CA HIS A 190 -10.71 4.00 12.53
C HIS A 190 -10.58 4.80 13.83
N LYS A 191 -9.37 5.25 14.14
CA LYS A 191 -9.11 6.06 15.33
C LYS A 191 -9.84 7.39 15.26
N GLU A 192 -9.73 8.10 14.12
CA GLU A 192 -10.44 9.38 13.91
C GLU A 192 -11.96 9.22 14.04
N SER A 193 -12.53 8.17 13.43
CA SER A 193 -13.95 7.87 13.54
C SER A 193 -14.36 7.56 14.98
N GLY A 194 -13.57 6.79 15.71
CA GLY A 194 -13.83 6.46 17.11
C GLY A 194 -13.84 7.70 18.01
N GLU A 195 -12.96 8.67 17.74
CA GLU A 195 -12.88 9.94 18.48
C GLU A 195 -14.04 10.91 18.16
N SER A 196 -14.74 10.70 17.04
CA SER A 196 -15.83 11.57 16.55
C SER A 196 -17.21 11.24 17.13
N PHE A 197 -17.35 10.25 18.02
CA PHE A 197 -18.64 9.88 18.59
C PHE A 197 -19.24 11.01 19.46
N GLU A 198 -20.47 11.40 19.14
CA GLU A 198 -21.23 12.38 19.90
C GLU A 198 -22.49 11.77 20.50
N ASN A 199 -22.81 12.13 21.75
CA ASN A 199 -23.96 11.61 22.49
C ASN A 199 -25.15 12.56 22.39
N ILE A 200 -26.32 12.05 21.99
CA ILE A 200 -27.57 12.75 22.02
C ILE A 200 -28.58 11.91 22.80
N LEU A 201 -29.12 12.47 23.90
CA LEU A 201 -30.15 11.82 24.67
C LEU A 201 -31.54 12.14 24.11
N ILE A 202 -32.29 11.10 23.74
CA ILE A 202 -33.68 11.20 23.30
C ILE A 202 -34.55 10.53 24.36
N ASN A 203 -35.42 11.31 25.03
CA ASN A 203 -36.39 10.78 25.97
C ASN A 203 -37.75 10.64 25.26
N ASP A 204 -38.25 9.44 25.11
CA ASP A 204 -39.63 9.16 24.73
C ASP A 204 -40.37 8.65 25.95
N SER A 205 -41.71 8.86 26.00
CA SER A 205 -42.58 8.77 27.18
C SER A 205 -42.56 7.46 27.95
N ASN A 206 -41.97 6.37 27.42
CA ASN A 206 -41.86 5.05 28.10
C ASN A 206 -40.50 4.34 27.90
N MET A 207 -39.60 4.89 27.10
CA MET A 207 -38.28 4.29 26.82
C MET A 207 -37.25 5.38 26.72
N LYS A 208 -36.06 5.08 27.24
CA LYS A 208 -34.91 5.97 27.11
C LYS A 208 -34.04 5.51 25.95
N THR A 209 -33.82 6.37 24.99
CA THR A 209 -32.95 6.10 23.87
C THR A 209 -31.75 7.01 23.93
N PHE A 210 -30.57 6.43 24.02
CA PHE A 210 -29.33 7.14 23.79
C PHE A 210 -28.99 6.99 22.32
N ARG A 211 -28.99 8.09 21.60
CA ARG A 211 -28.52 8.14 20.21
C ARG A 211 -27.10 8.65 20.19
N ILE A 212 -26.25 7.97 19.46
CA ILE A 212 -24.89 8.34 19.21
C ILE A 212 -24.72 8.45 17.71
N SER A 213 -24.13 9.54 17.28
CA SER A 213 -23.77 9.75 15.88
C SER A 213 -22.27 9.92 15.74
N THR A 214 -21.75 9.53 14.61
CA THR A 214 -20.38 9.82 14.20
C THR A 214 -20.41 10.97 13.18
N SER A 215 -19.38 11.81 13.16
CA SER A 215 -19.24 12.81 12.11
C SER A 215 -18.91 12.14 10.77
N GLU A 216 -19.37 12.70 9.66
CA GLU A 216 -18.96 12.29 8.33
C GLU A 216 -17.47 12.61 8.17
N GLN A 217 -16.69 11.62 7.70
CA GLN A 217 -15.29 11.83 7.35
C GLN A 217 -15.15 12.40 5.95
N THR A 218 -14.09 13.17 5.74
CA THR A 218 -13.87 13.87 4.47
C THR A 218 -13.10 13.07 3.42
N SER A 219 -12.33 12.04 3.84
CA SER A 219 -11.46 11.29 2.93
C SER A 219 -11.81 9.81 2.81
N TRP A 220 -11.80 9.06 3.92
CA TRP A 220 -12.14 7.65 3.94
C TRP A 220 -13.29 7.37 4.91
N GLU A 221 -14.21 6.48 4.52
CA GLU A 221 -15.35 6.05 5.34
C GLU A 221 -14.97 4.83 6.18
N VAL A 222 -14.05 5.00 7.12
CA VAL A 222 -13.59 3.91 7.99
C VAL A 222 -14.46 3.83 9.24
N PRO A 223 -15.07 2.66 9.55
CA PRO A 223 -15.81 2.48 10.80
C PRO A 223 -14.92 2.67 12.03
N GLY A 224 -15.39 3.43 13.02
CA GLY A 224 -14.75 3.60 14.32
C GLY A 224 -15.33 2.68 15.38
N THR A 225 -14.55 2.35 16.41
CA THR A 225 -15.00 1.57 17.58
C THR A 225 -14.98 2.42 18.84
N ALA A 226 -16.04 2.30 19.64
CA ALA A 226 -16.01 2.75 21.02
C ALA A 226 -16.53 1.65 21.97
N PHE A 227 -16.02 1.65 23.17
CA PHE A 227 -16.53 0.81 24.25
C PHE A 227 -17.64 1.56 24.98
N PHE A 228 -18.83 0.98 25.04
CA PHE A 228 -19.97 1.52 25.74
C PHE A 228 -20.21 0.75 27.02
N GLU A 229 -20.29 1.49 28.14
CA GLU A 229 -20.66 0.97 29.45
C GLU A 229 -22.06 1.48 29.83
N TRP A 230 -22.83 0.65 30.47
CA TRP A 230 -24.16 0.97 30.96
C TRP A 230 -24.42 0.42 32.35
N SER A 231 -25.25 1.13 33.12
CA SER A 231 -25.67 0.67 34.46
C SER A 231 -26.70 -0.47 34.41
N GLU A 232 -27.42 -0.59 33.29
CA GLU A 232 -28.40 -1.64 33.00
C GLU A 232 -28.31 -1.97 31.50
N ALA A 233 -28.41 -3.25 31.14
CA ALA A 233 -28.29 -3.66 29.74
C ALA A 233 -29.44 -3.11 28.89
N PRO A 234 -29.19 -2.62 27.67
CA PRO A 234 -30.23 -2.19 26.75
C PRO A 234 -31.10 -3.38 26.34
N LEU A 235 -32.39 -3.11 26.10
CA LEU A 235 -33.31 -4.06 25.48
C LEU A 235 -32.90 -4.39 24.05
N ASN A 236 -32.45 -3.37 23.34
CA ASN A 236 -32.02 -3.49 21.96
C ASN A 236 -30.96 -2.43 21.64
N ILE A 237 -30.10 -2.73 20.63
CA ILE A 237 -29.15 -1.80 20.03
C ILE A 237 -29.43 -1.80 18.54
N GLN A 238 -29.61 -0.62 17.96
CA GLN A 238 -29.97 -0.46 16.56
C GLN A 238 -29.02 0.50 15.84
N PHE A 239 -28.73 0.20 14.59
CA PHE A 239 -28.02 1.07 13.65
C PHE A 239 -29.06 1.60 12.64
N ASP A 240 -29.27 2.90 12.62
CA ASP A 240 -30.31 3.56 11.77
C ASP A 240 -31.69 2.87 11.84
N GLY A 241 -32.07 2.44 13.05
CA GLY A 241 -33.36 1.76 13.30
C GLY A 241 -33.42 0.28 12.92
N GLN A 242 -32.31 -0.34 12.55
CA GLN A 242 -32.19 -1.78 12.31
C GLN A 242 -31.36 -2.44 13.43
N ASP A 243 -31.70 -3.67 13.78
CA ASP A 243 -30.95 -4.40 14.80
C ASP A 243 -29.47 -4.51 14.44
N ALA A 244 -28.60 -4.10 15.36
CA ALA A 244 -27.17 -4.10 15.14
C ALA A 244 -26.61 -5.53 14.99
N PRO A 245 -25.79 -5.83 13.98
CA PRO A 245 -25.21 -7.15 13.81
C PRO A 245 -24.23 -7.48 14.93
N ILE A 246 -24.17 -8.76 15.31
CA ILE A 246 -23.23 -9.23 16.32
C ILE A 246 -21.88 -9.55 15.67
N ILE A 247 -20.81 -9.02 16.22
CA ILE A 247 -19.44 -9.33 15.83
C ILE A 247 -18.92 -10.49 16.68
N PRO A 248 -18.41 -11.58 16.07
CA PRO A 248 -17.75 -12.66 16.80
C PRO A 248 -16.53 -12.15 17.59
N SER A 249 -16.29 -12.74 18.77
CA SER A 249 -15.15 -12.33 19.63
C SER A 249 -13.78 -12.62 19.03
N ASP A 250 -13.69 -13.56 18.09
CA ASP A 250 -12.49 -13.96 17.37
C ASP A 250 -12.31 -13.24 16.02
N GLN A 251 -13.19 -12.29 15.72
CA GLN A 251 -13.12 -11.49 14.50
C GLN A 251 -11.92 -10.55 14.54
N LYS A 252 -11.01 -10.71 13.57
CA LYS A 252 -9.74 -9.97 13.48
C LYS A 252 -9.66 -8.97 12.31
N HIS A 253 -10.72 -8.80 11.55
CA HIS A 253 -10.83 -7.84 10.46
C HIS A 253 -12.02 -6.92 10.71
N LEU A 254 -11.87 -5.65 10.33
CA LEU A 254 -12.87 -4.62 10.56
C LEU A 254 -14.24 -4.99 9.97
N LEU A 255 -15.24 -5.00 10.84
CA LEU A 255 -16.66 -5.15 10.53
C LEU A 255 -17.48 -4.19 11.37
N THR A 256 -18.61 -3.73 10.84
CA THR A 256 -19.60 -2.96 11.60
C THR A 256 -20.47 -3.89 12.42
N GLY A 257 -20.80 -3.49 13.66
CA GLY A 257 -21.65 -4.27 14.55
C GLY A 257 -21.30 -4.08 16.01
N ILE A 258 -21.76 -4.98 16.86
CA ILE A 258 -21.56 -4.97 18.29
C ILE A 258 -20.91 -6.26 18.78
N ARG A 259 -19.98 -6.16 19.72
CA ARG A 259 -19.49 -7.28 20.52
C ARG A 259 -19.90 -7.07 21.98
N PRO A 260 -20.95 -7.75 22.45
CA PRO A 260 -21.34 -7.68 23.87
C PRO A 260 -20.25 -8.27 24.77
N VAL A 261 -20.01 -7.61 25.90
CA VAL A 261 -19.14 -8.06 26.98
C VAL A 261 -19.84 -7.82 28.33
N GLU A 262 -19.26 -8.30 29.41
CA GLU A 262 -19.80 -8.04 30.74
C GLU A 262 -19.84 -6.54 31.05
N GLY A 263 -21.00 -5.99 31.35
CA GLY A 263 -21.20 -4.58 31.69
C GLY A 263 -21.24 -3.60 30.51
N GLY A 264 -21.12 -4.08 29.24
CA GLY A 264 -21.07 -3.17 28.11
C GLY A 264 -21.02 -3.85 26.75
N ALA A 265 -20.58 -3.10 25.74
CA ALA A 265 -20.29 -3.62 24.41
C ALA A 265 -19.24 -2.77 23.69
N PHE A 266 -18.42 -3.40 22.86
CA PHE A 266 -17.70 -2.71 21.80
C PHE A 266 -18.65 -2.50 20.62
N VAL A 267 -18.78 -1.27 20.19
CA VAL A 267 -19.65 -0.89 19.07
C VAL A 267 -18.77 -0.32 17.97
N THR A 268 -18.81 -0.95 16.79
CA THR A 268 -18.09 -0.50 15.60
C THR A 268 -19.11 -0.06 14.56
N VAL A 269 -19.04 1.20 14.15
CA VAL A 269 -20.04 1.80 13.27
C VAL A 269 -19.37 2.70 12.22
N ALA A 270 -19.95 2.72 11.01
CA ALA A 270 -19.49 3.58 9.93
C ALA A 270 -19.78 5.06 10.23
N PRO A 271 -18.99 6.01 9.69
CA PRO A 271 -19.28 7.43 9.77
C PRO A 271 -20.68 7.77 9.27
N GLY A 272 -21.36 8.71 9.94
CA GLY A 272 -22.71 9.15 9.60
C GLY A 272 -23.84 8.22 10.07
N VAL A 273 -23.56 7.01 10.56
CA VAL A 273 -24.56 6.09 11.06
C VAL A 273 -24.94 6.40 12.50
N SER A 274 -26.23 6.38 12.82
CA SER A 274 -26.74 6.57 14.20
C SER A 274 -26.87 5.24 14.93
N VAL A 275 -26.45 5.22 16.18
CA VAL A 275 -26.57 4.06 17.08
C VAL A 275 -27.59 4.38 18.18
N ASP A 276 -28.67 3.62 18.25
CA ASP A 276 -29.72 3.76 19.26
C ASP A 276 -29.61 2.64 20.30
N PHE A 277 -29.42 3.00 21.57
CA PHE A 277 -29.50 2.12 22.72
C PHE A 277 -30.86 2.31 23.37
N ILE A 278 -31.69 1.28 23.39
CA ILE A 278 -33.07 1.32 23.87
C ILE A 278 -33.14 0.67 25.23
N PHE A 279 -33.62 1.38 26.27
CA PHE A 279 -33.71 0.91 27.64
C PHE A 279 -35.15 0.93 28.14
N GLU A 280 -35.50 -0.02 29.01
CA GLU A 280 -36.81 -0.06 29.70
C GLU A 280 -36.85 0.92 30.88
N SER A 281 -35.71 1.15 31.49
CA SER A 281 -35.57 2.00 32.71
C SER A 281 -35.23 3.46 32.35
N GLU A 282 -35.86 4.41 33.10
CA GLU A 282 -35.57 5.83 32.95
C GLU A 282 -34.23 6.25 33.61
N ASN A 283 -33.68 5.45 34.55
CA ASN A 283 -32.53 5.78 35.36
C ASN A 283 -31.21 5.15 34.88
N VAL A 284 -31.08 4.94 33.57
CA VAL A 284 -29.86 4.35 32.98
C VAL A 284 -28.84 5.43 32.64
N SER A 285 -27.58 5.16 32.92
CA SER A 285 -26.42 5.92 32.44
C SER A 285 -25.70 5.10 31.36
N VAL A 286 -25.28 5.79 30.29
CA VAL A 286 -24.41 5.24 29.24
C VAL A 286 -23.22 6.15 29.12
N THR A 287 -22.04 5.57 29.15
CA THR A 287 -20.78 6.25 28.87
C THR A 287 -20.05 5.54 27.74
N HIS A 288 -19.20 6.25 27.01
CA HIS A 288 -18.40 5.63 25.98
C HIS A 288 -16.93 6.06 26.07
N THR A 289 -16.05 5.20 25.61
CA THR A 289 -14.62 5.42 25.51
C THR A 289 -14.16 5.02 24.11
N PRO A 290 -13.64 5.96 23.29
CA PRO A 290 -13.06 5.63 21.99
C PRO A 290 -11.97 4.56 22.10
N GLN A 291 -11.90 3.68 21.09
CA GLN A 291 -10.91 2.62 21.02
C GLN A 291 -9.98 2.84 19.84
N SER A 292 -8.67 2.71 20.06
CA SER A 292 -7.68 2.77 18.98
C SER A 292 -7.60 1.47 18.18
N THR A 293 -8.18 0.38 18.71
CA THR A 293 -8.21 -0.94 18.06
C THR A 293 -9.63 -1.42 17.82
N PHE A 294 -9.80 -2.14 16.72
CA PHE A 294 -11.09 -2.76 16.41
C PHE A 294 -11.46 -3.80 17.45
N ASN A 295 -12.75 -3.78 17.85
CA ASN A 295 -13.38 -4.84 18.66
C ASN A 295 -12.71 -5.10 20.01
N GLY A 296 -11.94 -4.13 20.56
CA GLY A 296 -11.20 -4.26 21.82
C GLY A 296 -10.08 -5.31 21.76
N LEU A 297 -9.52 -5.55 20.57
CA LEU A 297 -8.33 -6.38 20.39
C LEU A 297 -7.09 -5.66 20.94
N HIS A 298 -6.06 -6.41 21.32
CA HIS A 298 -4.91 -5.88 22.06
C HIS A 298 -4.14 -4.82 21.26
N HIS A 299 -3.79 -5.11 20.01
CA HIS A 299 -3.09 -4.19 19.13
C HIS A 299 -3.45 -4.45 17.67
N SER A 300 -3.05 -3.54 16.80
CA SER A 300 -3.25 -3.61 15.35
C SER A 300 -2.00 -4.06 14.64
N VAL A 301 -2.14 -4.79 13.55
CA VAL A 301 -1.01 -5.27 12.73
C VAL A 301 -1.26 -4.95 11.27
N SER A 302 -0.30 -4.28 10.64
CA SER A 302 -0.25 -4.01 9.21
C SER A 302 1.06 -4.48 8.62
N VAL A 303 1.03 -5.05 7.42
CA VAL A 303 2.24 -5.36 6.66
C VAL A 303 2.42 -4.34 5.55
N VAL A 304 3.58 -3.72 5.49
CA VAL A 304 3.94 -2.80 4.41
C VAL A 304 4.67 -3.56 3.33
N GLY A 305 4.04 -3.67 2.16
CA GLY A 305 4.67 -4.17 0.95
C GLY A 305 5.31 -3.04 0.17
N HIS A 306 6.60 -3.16 -0.13
CA HIS A 306 7.35 -2.14 -0.87
C HIS A 306 8.12 -2.77 -2.04
N HIS A 307 8.45 -2.00 -3.07
CA HIS A 307 9.13 -2.46 -4.28
C HIS A 307 8.40 -3.54 -5.07
N VAL A 308 7.39 -3.15 -5.77
CA VAL A 308 6.48 -4.11 -6.40
C VAL A 308 6.75 -4.22 -7.90
N THR A 309 7.84 -4.86 -8.27
CA THR A 309 8.09 -5.24 -9.67
C THR A 309 7.33 -6.50 -10.09
N ASN A 310 6.88 -7.30 -9.12
CA ASN A 310 6.15 -8.55 -9.38
C ASN A 310 5.03 -8.79 -8.37
N LEU A 311 4.13 -7.83 -8.23
CA LEU A 311 3.03 -7.89 -7.27
C LEU A 311 2.16 -9.15 -7.43
N HIS A 312 2.00 -9.64 -8.66
CA HIS A 312 1.19 -10.82 -8.94
C HIS A 312 1.74 -12.06 -8.23
N ASP A 313 3.05 -12.32 -8.32
CA ASP A 313 3.63 -13.53 -7.71
C ASP A 313 3.57 -13.46 -6.18
N TRP A 314 3.68 -12.27 -5.62
CA TRP A 314 3.69 -12.08 -4.17
C TRP A 314 2.31 -12.09 -3.54
N THR A 315 1.33 -11.47 -4.19
CA THR A 315 -0.05 -11.52 -3.69
C THR A 315 -0.59 -12.94 -3.66
N SER A 316 -0.15 -13.81 -4.57
CA SER A 316 -0.54 -15.21 -4.57
C SER A 316 -0.09 -15.97 -3.32
N ASP A 317 1.06 -15.64 -2.76
CA ASP A 317 1.57 -16.25 -1.52
C ASP A 317 0.74 -15.84 -0.29
N PHE A 318 0.05 -14.70 -0.35
CA PHE A 318 -0.77 -14.16 0.74
C PHE A 318 -2.27 -14.30 0.55
N HIS A 319 -2.72 -14.89 -0.53
CA HIS A 319 -4.14 -15.01 -0.86
C HIS A 319 -4.98 -15.59 0.31
N ASN A 320 -4.46 -16.58 1.01
CA ASN A 320 -5.12 -17.19 2.17
C ASN A 320 -4.58 -16.70 3.53
N SER A 321 -3.84 -15.61 3.53
CA SER A 321 -3.30 -15.03 4.76
C SER A 321 -4.33 -14.12 5.43
N PRO A 322 -4.40 -14.05 6.78
CA PRO A 322 -5.19 -13.04 7.47
C PRO A 322 -4.57 -11.64 7.40
N LEU A 323 -3.29 -11.55 7.01
CA LEU A 323 -2.57 -10.28 6.95
C LEU A 323 -3.25 -9.31 5.98
N ARG A 324 -3.17 -8.01 6.32
CA ARG A 324 -3.57 -6.90 5.46
C ARG A 324 -2.35 -6.08 5.11
N PHE A 325 -2.31 -5.60 3.89
CA PHE A 325 -1.15 -4.92 3.34
C PHE A 325 -1.45 -3.47 3.01
N THR A 326 -0.56 -2.59 3.42
CA THR A 326 -0.39 -1.26 2.83
C THR A 326 0.66 -1.40 1.72
N TRP A 327 0.22 -1.46 0.47
CA TRP A 327 1.09 -1.58 -0.70
C TRP A 327 1.61 -0.20 -1.10
N LEU A 328 2.85 0.09 -0.76
CA LEU A 328 3.52 1.33 -1.18
C LEU A 328 4.10 1.13 -2.58
N ILE A 329 3.38 1.59 -3.57
CA ILE A 329 3.73 1.41 -4.97
C ILE A 329 4.97 2.23 -5.31
N GLU A 330 5.99 1.55 -5.83
CA GLU A 330 7.18 2.12 -6.41
C GLU A 330 7.34 1.61 -7.83
N ARG A 331 7.41 2.53 -8.77
CA ARG A 331 7.58 2.18 -10.18
C ARG A 331 9.05 1.99 -10.49
N PRO A 332 9.40 0.95 -11.25
CA PRO A 332 10.75 0.87 -11.80
C PRO A 332 10.99 2.07 -12.71
N ALA A 333 12.17 2.66 -12.61
CA ALA A 333 12.59 3.68 -13.58
C ALA A 333 12.49 3.08 -14.98
N SER A 334 11.79 3.78 -15.88
CA SER A 334 11.74 3.34 -17.28
C SER A 334 13.17 3.31 -17.81
N LEU A 335 13.67 2.13 -18.16
CA LEU A 335 14.96 2.03 -18.83
C LEU A 335 14.82 2.83 -20.13
N GLU A 336 15.58 3.93 -20.23
CA GLU A 336 15.69 4.61 -21.51
C GLU A 336 16.05 3.57 -22.57
N VAL A 337 15.26 3.51 -23.63
CA VAL A 337 15.53 2.59 -24.72
C VAL A 337 16.87 3.01 -25.34
N ASP A 338 17.95 2.34 -24.96
CA ASP A 338 19.26 2.57 -25.56
C ASP A 338 19.26 2.00 -26.99
N TRP A 339 18.84 2.86 -27.93
CA TRP A 339 18.83 2.55 -29.36
C TRP A 339 20.19 2.14 -29.90
N ARG A 340 21.28 2.34 -29.16
CA ARG A 340 22.62 1.89 -29.54
C ARG A 340 22.68 0.36 -29.59
N LEU A 341 22.01 -0.35 -28.67
CA LEU A 341 22.01 -1.80 -28.64
C LEU A 341 21.31 -2.42 -29.87
N PRO A 342 20.07 -2.05 -30.24
CA PRO A 342 19.45 -2.50 -31.49
C PRO A 342 20.24 -2.15 -32.73
N VAL A 343 20.76 -0.93 -32.81
CA VAL A 343 21.58 -0.48 -33.97
C VAL A 343 22.86 -1.31 -34.08
N PHE A 344 23.54 -1.56 -32.96
CA PHE A 344 24.73 -2.41 -32.93
C PHE A 344 24.40 -3.86 -33.36
N ALA A 345 23.31 -4.42 -32.87
CA ALA A 345 22.86 -5.75 -33.22
C ALA A 345 22.56 -5.88 -34.75
N VAL A 346 21.87 -4.90 -35.32
CA VAL A 346 21.63 -4.83 -36.76
C VAL A 346 22.92 -4.69 -37.57
N ALA A 347 23.85 -3.84 -37.08
CA ALA A 347 25.16 -3.67 -37.73
C ALA A 347 25.98 -4.97 -37.74
N VAL A 348 25.98 -5.72 -36.64
CA VAL A 348 26.64 -7.04 -36.53
C VAL A 348 25.96 -8.05 -37.47
N LEU A 349 24.63 -8.06 -37.55
CA LEU A 349 23.86 -8.95 -38.42
C LEU A 349 24.17 -8.72 -39.89
N ILE A 350 24.38 -7.48 -40.33
CA ILE A 350 24.77 -7.11 -41.71
C ILE A 350 26.25 -7.38 -41.93
N ALA A 351 27.11 -7.06 -41.00
CA ALA A 351 28.56 -7.21 -41.14
C ALA A 351 29.00 -8.68 -41.19
N THR A 352 28.35 -9.56 -40.46
CA THR A 352 28.69 -10.99 -40.36
C THR A 352 28.68 -11.70 -41.73
N PRO A 353 27.61 -11.69 -42.55
CA PRO A 353 27.62 -12.33 -43.85
C PRO A 353 28.61 -11.71 -44.84
N ILE A 354 28.88 -10.39 -44.72
CA ILE A 354 29.88 -9.72 -45.56
C ILE A 354 31.28 -10.20 -45.18
N ALA A 355 31.58 -10.32 -43.89
CA ALA A 355 32.84 -10.81 -43.37
C ALA A 355 33.08 -12.27 -43.79
N ILE A 356 32.05 -13.12 -43.67
CA ILE A 356 32.11 -14.54 -44.08
C ILE A 356 32.40 -14.63 -45.60
N LYS A 357 31.67 -13.87 -46.39
CA LYS A 357 31.88 -13.87 -47.87
C LYS A 357 33.29 -13.38 -48.23
N TRP A 358 33.80 -12.40 -47.49
CA TRP A 358 35.15 -11.90 -47.71
C TRP A 358 36.22 -12.93 -47.35
N VAL A 359 36.06 -13.63 -46.20
CA VAL A 359 36.99 -14.71 -45.80
C VAL A 359 37.00 -15.86 -46.80
N ILE A 360 35.82 -16.31 -47.25
CA ILE A 360 35.71 -17.38 -48.25
C ILE A 360 36.38 -16.99 -49.57
N ALA A 361 36.17 -15.77 -50.05
CA ALA A 361 36.77 -15.29 -51.29
C ALA A 361 38.30 -15.22 -51.17
N ARG A 362 38.83 -14.85 -50.02
CA ARG A 362 40.26 -14.80 -49.77
C ARG A 362 40.88 -16.22 -49.72
N ASP A 363 40.20 -17.15 -49.08
CA ASP A 363 40.65 -18.54 -48.99
C ASP A 363 40.68 -19.23 -50.36
N GLN A 364 39.78 -18.84 -51.28
CA GLN A 364 39.79 -19.31 -52.64
C GLN A 364 40.98 -18.72 -53.47
N GLU A 365 41.30 -17.43 -53.30
CA GLU A 365 42.45 -16.80 -53.94
C GLU A 365 43.79 -17.42 -53.46
N ASP A 366 43.90 -17.74 -52.17
CA ASP A 366 45.10 -18.38 -51.63
C ASP A 366 45.27 -19.83 -52.12
N ASN A 367 44.17 -20.59 -52.29
CA ASN A 367 44.19 -21.96 -52.79
C ASN A 367 44.54 -22.04 -54.31
N GLU A 368 44.16 -21.06 -55.14
CA GLU A 368 44.53 -21.02 -56.54
C GLU A 368 46.05 -20.72 -56.75
N GLN A 369 46.72 -20.03 -55.83
CA GLN A 369 48.15 -19.78 -55.85
C GLN A 369 49.01 -21.01 -55.52
N TRP A 370 48.46 -22.02 -54.86
CA TRP A 370 49.19 -23.27 -54.54
C TRP A 370 49.19 -24.29 -55.65
N TRP A 371 48.37 -24.12 -56.70
CA TRP A 371 48.21 -25.07 -57.80
C TRP A 371 48.81 -24.57 -59.15
N ASN A 372 49.41 -23.37 -59.22
CA ASN A 372 50.17 -22.82 -60.31
C ASN A 372 51.68 -22.72 -59.93
#